data_b2f167d4ceac47e259a56d94656330af
#
_entry.id   b2f167d4ceac47e259a56d94656330af
#
_cell.length_a   1.000
_cell.length_b   1.000
_cell.length_c   1.000
_cell.angle_alpha   90.00
_cell.angle_beta   90.00
_cell.angle_gamma   90.00
#
_symmetry.space_group_name_H-M   'P 1'
#
loop_
_entity.id
_entity.type
_entity.pdbx_description
1 polymer ?
#
loop_
_entity_poly.entity_id
_entity_poly.type
_entity_poly.pdbx_seq_one_letter_code
_entity_poly.pdbx_strand_id
1 'polypeptide(L)'
;MVEDLNRQRVLNFLDAFYAGDTDAALACCDDEFDSITYAPVELFPHLGHKHGQSWVAEAIRTQQQRYSSRKYEIKFMAVDGAKVATIQHISLRKRNDDRVVQLEAAEFFTLRGGRILEHRSFFDSFDFVQQVLGQDLTDAFASSVRNAMLR
;
A
#
# COMPACT_ATOMS: atom_id res chain seq x y z
N MET A 1 20.43 -2.46 16.97
CA MET A 1 19.71 -1.52 17.86
C MET A 1 18.86 -0.55 17.06
N VAL A 2 19.49 0.35 16.27
CA VAL A 2 18.74 1.28 15.40
C VAL A 2 17.87 0.51 14.39
N GLU A 3 18.42 -0.54 13.81
CA GLU A 3 17.69 -1.38 12.86
C GLU A 3 16.49 -2.07 13.48
N ASP A 4 16.63 -2.55 14.71
CA ASP A 4 15.50 -3.17 15.43
C ASP A 4 14.39 -2.16 15.71
N LEU A 5 14.78 -0.92 16.09
CA LEU A 5 13.81 0.15 16.32
C LEU A 5 13.09 0.54 15.02
N ASN A 6 13.83 0.63 13.91
CA ASN A 6 13.26 0.95 12.61
C ASN A 6 12.33 -0.16 12.13
N ARG A 7 12.72 -1.43 12.30
CA ARG A 7 11.87 -2.58 12.02
C ARG A 7 10.55 -2.48 12.80
N GLN A 8 10.65 -2.24 14.10
CA GLN A 8 9.47 -2.17 14.96
C GLN A 8 8.58 -0.97 14.60
N ARG A 9 9.18 0.16 14.21
CA ARG A 9 8.41 1.34 13.79
C ARG A 9 7.56 1.04 12.55
N VAL A 10 8.12 0.35 11.57
CA VAL A 10 7.39 -0.04 10.36
C VAL A 10 6.25 -1.01 10.71
N LEU A 11 6.51 -2.00 11.56
CA LEU A 11 5.47 -2.93 12.00
C LEU A 11 4.35 -2.22 12.75
N ASN A 12 4.69 -1.29 13.64
CA ASN A 12 3.70 -0.49 14.38
C ASN A 12 2.85 0.34 13.43
N PHE A 13 3.47 0.93 12.41
CA PHE A 13 2.75 1.69 11.38
C PHE A 13 1.75 0.81 10.63
N LEU A 14 2.19 -0.36 10.16
CA LEU A 14 1.33 -1.28 9.42
C LEU A 14 0.18 -1.80 10.28
N ASP A 15 0.45 -2.17 11.52
CA ASP A 15 -0.58 -2.62 12.46
C ASP A 15 -1.63 -1.52 12.67
N ALA A 16 -1.19 -0.29 12.91
CA ALA A 16 -2.09 0.85 13.12
C ALA A 16 -2.88 1.18 11.86
N PHE A 17 -2.23 1.16 10.70
CA PHE A 17 -2.85 1.48 9.42
C PHE A 17 -3.99 0.51 9.11
N TYR A 18 -3.74 -0.80 9.22
CA TYR A 18 -4.75 -1.81 8.92
C TYR A 18 -5.80 -1.97 10.02
N ALA A 19 -5.48 -1.59 11.25
CA ALA A 19 -6.46 -1.54 12.35
C ALA A 19 -7.36 -0.30 12.27
N GLY A 20 -6.97 0.71 11.49
CA GLY A 20 -7.69 1.98 11.41
C GLY A 20 -7.41 2.92 12.58
N ASP A 21 -6.30 2.70 13.28
CA ASP A 21 -5.85 3.58 14.37
C ASP A 21 -5.04 4.73 13.78
N THR A 22 -5.73 5.79 13.39
CA THR A 22 -5.13 6.95 12.72
C THR A 22 -4.06 7.62 13.57
N ASP A 23 -4.33 7.86 14.84
CA ASP A 23 -3.39 8.55 15.72
C ASP A 23 -2.09 7.74 15.89
N ALA A 24 -2.19 6.42 16.09
CA ALA A 24 -1.03 5.56 16.20
C ALA A 24 -0.23 5.50 14.90
N ALA A 25 -0.91 5.47 13.74
CA ALA A 25 -0.25 5.49 12.44
C ALA A 25 0.51 6.81 12.22
N LEU A 26 -0.13 7.95 12.52
CA LEU A 26 0.50 9.27 12.40
C LEU A 26 1.72 9.42 13.32
N ALA A 27 1.67 8.85 14.52
CA ALA A 27 2.79 8.88 15.44
C ALA A 27 4.04 8.17 14.89
N CYS A 28 3.87 7.24 13.95
CA CYS A 28 4.98 6.55 13.28
C CYS A 28 5.58 7.36 12.13
N CYS A 29 4.94 8.42 11.68
CA CYS A 29 5.31 9.16 10.48
C CYS A 29 6.00 10.48 10.82
N ASP A 30 7.02 10.82 10.05
CA ASP A 30 7.66 12.15 10.07
C ASP A 30 6.67 13.21 9.58
N ASP A 31 6.82 14.45 10.04
CA ASP A 31 5.99 15.57 9.59
C ASP A 31 6.10 15.81 8.07
N GLU A 32 7.26 15.46 7.49
CA GLU A 32 7.55 15.57 6.06
C GLU A 32 7.27 14.25 5.31
N PHE A 33 6.40 13.40 5.86
CA PHE A 33 6.08 12.10 5.27
C PHE A 33 5.72 12.23 3.80
N ASP A 34 6.34 11.38 2.98
CA ASP A 34 6.15 11.37 1.53
C ASP A 34 5.89 9.93 1.07
N SER A 35 4.81 9.74 0.31
CA SER A 35 4.39 8.41 -0.13
C SER A 35 4.13 8.39 -1.63
N ILE A 36 4.63 7.36 -2.30
CA ILE A 36 4.22 7.03 -3.66
C ILE A 36 3.68 5.61 -3.67
N THR A 37 2.43 5.48 -4.12
CA THR A 37 1.84 4.18 -4.44
C THR A 37 1.69 4.11 -5.95
N TYR A 38 2.37 3.16 -6.58
CA TYR A 38 2.40 3.03 -8.04
C TYR A 38 1.12 2.32 -8.51
N ALA A 39 0.09 3.11 -8.74
CA ALA A 39 -1.23 2.68 -9.20
C ALA A 39 -1.84 3.75 -10.11
N PRO A 40 -2.78 3.40 -11.00
CA PRO A 40 -3.41 4.38 -11.89
C PRO A 40 -4.28 5.36 -11.10
N VAL A 41 -3.82 6.61 -11.00
CA VAL A 41 -4.51 7.66 -10.22
C VAL A 41 -5.86 8.05 -10.82
N GLU A 42 -6.04 7.81 -12.10
CA GLU A 42 -7.32 8.03 -12.77
C GLU A 42 -8.42 7.11 -12.22
N LEU A 43 -8.03 5.93 -11.71
CA LEU A 43 -8.95 4.96 -11.12
C LEU A 43 -8.93 5.04 -9.60
N PHE A 44 -7.79 5.40 -9.02
CA PHE A 44 -7.58 5.47 -7.57
C PHE A 44 -6.95 6.82 -7.19
N PRO A 45 -7.75 7.90 -7.20
CA PRO A 45 -7.19 9.25 -6.98
C PRO A 45 -6.60 9.46 -5.59
N HIS A 46 -6.90 8.58 -4.62
CA HIS A 46 -6.32 8.61 -3.29
C HIS A 46 -4.92 7.96 -3.21
N LEU A 47 -4.46 7.34 -4.30
CA LEU A 47 -3.13 6.76 -4.43
C LEU A 47 -2.22 7.71 -5.24
N GLY A 48 -1.07 7.23 -5.69
CA GLY A 48 -0.08 8.05 -6.38
C GLY A 48 0.86 8.75 -5.42
N HIS A 49 1.35 9.92 -5.79
CA HIS A 49 2.30 10.67 -4.98
C HIS A 49 1.54 11.60 -4.02
N LYS A 50 1.76 11.41 -2.73
CA LYS A 50 1.13 12.19 -1.65
C LYS A 50 2.19 12.64 -0.65
N HIS A 51 2.08 13.88 -0.22
CA HIS A 51 2.99 14.48 0.77
C HIS A 51 2.20 14.93 2.00
N GLY A 52 2.79 14.69 3.18
CA GLY A 52 2.25 15.12 4.46
C GLY A 52 1.45 14.05 5.18
N GLN A 53 1.32 14.24 6.49
CA GLN A 53 0.62 13.29 7.38
C GLN A 53 -0.88 13.22 7.11
N SER A 54 -1.49 14.28 6.60
CA SER A 54 -2.93 14.34 6.32
C SER A 54 -3.37 13.23 5.34
N TRP A 55 -2.48 12.85 4.42
CA TRP A 55 -2.80 11.75 3.50
C TRP A 55 -2.97 10.41 4.22
N VAL A 56 -2.19 10.16 5.27
CA VAL A 56 -2.31 8.90 6.03
C VAL A 56 -3.70 8.76 6.63
N ALA A 57 -4.21 9.84 7.24
CA ALA A 57 -5.56 9.87 7.80
C ALA A 57 -6.62 9.66 6.70
N GLU A 58 -6.44 10.32 5.56
CA GLU A 58 -7.34 10.20 4.40
C GLU A 58 -7.33 8.77 3.85
N ALA A 59 -6.15 8.16 3.70
CA ALA A 59 -6.02 6.79 3.21
C ALA A 59 -6.71 5.79 4.14
N ILE A 60 -6.51 5.91 5.44
CA ILE A 60 -7.18 5.05 6.43
C ILE A 60 -8.69 5.20 6.32
N ARG A 61 -9.19 6.43 6.28
CA ARG A 61 -10.63 6.69 6.17
C ARG A 61 -11.21 6.11 4.87
N THR A 62 -10.53 6.30 3.75
CA THR A 62 -10.97 5.77 2.45
C THR A 62 -11.03 4.25 2.49
N GLN A 63 -10.03 3.60 3.06
CA GLN A 63 -10.03 2.14 3.18
C GLN A 63 -11.13 1.63 4.11
N GLN A 64 -11.40 2.33 5.21
CA GLN A 64 -12.50 1.97 6.11
C GLN A 64 -13.86 2.09 5.43
N GLN A 65 -14.03 3.08 4.57
CA GLN A 65 -15.26 3.26 3.80
C GLN A 65 -15.47 2.16 2.76
N ARG A 66 -14.39 1.67 2.15
CA ARG A 66 -14.45 0.71 1.03
C ARG A 66 -14.44 -0.74 1.50
N TYR A 67 -13.75 -1.03 2.59
CA TYR A 67 -13.47 -2.40 3.01
C TYR A 67 -13.94 -2.64 4.44
N SER A 68 -14.69 -3.74 4.63
CA SER A 68 -15.17 -4.16 5.94
C SER A 68 -14.11 -4.93 6.73
N SER A 69 -13.12 -5.51 6.04
CA SER A 69 -12.01 -6.21 6.65
C SER A 69 -10.73 -5.89 5.88
N ARG A 70 -9.66 -5.62 6.63
CA ARG A 70 -8.35 -5.31 6.06
C ARG A 70 -7.32 -6.06 6.88
N LYS A 71 -6.54 -6.90 6.22
CA LYS A 71 -5.52 -7.74 6.85
C LYS A 71 -4.24 -7.69 6.04
N TYR A 72 -3.11 -7.78 6.73
CA TYR A 72 -1.82 -7.91 6.07
C TYR A 72 -1.00 -9.00 6.77
N GLU A 73 -0.09 -9.58 6.03
CA GLU A 73 0.88 -10.54 6.53
C GLU A 73 2.23 -10.25 5.90
N ILE A 74 3.28 -10.18 6.73
CA ILE A 74 4.64 -9.98 6.25
C ILE A 74 5.16 -11.32 5.70
N LYS A 75 5.54 -11.32 4.43
CA LYS A 75 6.17 -12.47 3.76
C LYS A 75 7.68 -12.35 3.72
N PHE A 76 8.19 -11.12 3.71
CA PHE A 76 9.62 -10.82 3.69
C PHE A 76 9.83 -9.47 4.36
N MET A 77 10.91 -9.36 5.11
CA MET A 77 11.32 -8.08 5.71
C MET A 77 12.84 -8.03 5.83
N ALA A 78 13.44 -6.99 5.32
CA ALA A 78 14.87 -6.72 5.44
C ALA A 78 15.08 -5.30 5.92
N VAL A 79 16.10 -5.11 6.74
CA VAL A 79 16.44 -3.80 7.29
C VAL A 79 17.92 -3.55 7.03
N ASP A 80 18.24 -2.37 6.51
CA ASP A 80 19.59 -1.88 6.33
C ASP A 80 19.64 -0.42 6.81
N GLY A 81 20.09 -0.23 8.05
CA GLY A 81 20.12 1.09 8.67
C GLY A 81 18.73 1.74 8.72
N ALA A 82 18.58 2.86 8.04
CA ALA A 82 17.33 3.63 7.97
C ALA A 82 16.39 3.15 6.86
N LYS A 83 16.73 2.08 6.16
CA LYS A 83 15.94 1.53 5.05
C LYS A 83 15.29 0.22 5.46
N VAL A 84 14.00 0.08 5.21
CA VAL A 84 13.24 -1.15 5.48
C VAL A 84 12.52 -1.55 4.19
N ALA A 85 12.69 -2.81 3.79
CA ALA A 85 12.00 -3.38 2.64
C ALA A 85 11.08 -4.51 3.11
N THR A 86 9.86 -4.55 2.59
CA THR A 86 8.88 -5.58 2.92
C THR A 86 8.22 -6.15 1.68
N ILE A 87 7.80 -7.41 1.76
CA ILE A 87 6.76 -7.96 0.89
C ILE A 87 5.60 -8.34 1.80
N GLN A 88 4.43 -7.83 1.47
CA GLN A 88 3.22 -8.03 2.26
C GLN A 88 2.17 -8.74 1.41
N HIS A 89 1.48 -9.72 2.00
CA HIS A 89 0.23 -10.23 1.47
C HIS A 89 -0.92 -9.47 2.12
N ILE A 90 -1.76 -8.83 1.29
CA ILE A 90 -2.85 -7.96 1.76
C ILE A 90 -4.17 -8.55 1.31
N SER A 91 -5.13 -8.63 2.23
CA SER A 91 -6.50 -9.10 1.97
C SER A 91 -7.49 -8.03 2.38
N LEU A 92 -8.34 -7.63 1.43
CA LEU A 92 -9.31 -6.56 1.60
C LEU A 92 -10.71 -7.08 1.22
N ARG A 93 -11.67 -7.03 2.14
CA ARG A 93 -13.06 -7.42 1.86
C ARG A 93 -13.86 -6.18 1.49
N LYS A 94 -14.39 -6.15 0.28
CA LYS A 94 -15.19 -5.02 -0.22
C LYS A 94 -16.55 -4.96 0.45
N ARG A 95 -16.97 -3.75 0.83
CA ARG A 95 -18.28 -3.55 1.46
C ARG A 95 -19.45 -3.69 0.49
N ASN A 96 -19.24 -3.31 -0.78
CA ASN A 96 -20.34 -3.24 -1.75
C ASN A 96 -20.79 -4.61 -2.29
N ASP A 97 -19.91 -5.60 -2.35
CA ASP A 97 -20.22 -6.91 -2.91
C ASP A 97 -19.65 -8.09 -2.11
N ASP A 98 -19.01 -7.80 -0.97
CA ASP A 98 -18.45 -8.78 -0.03
C ASP A 98 -17.32 -9.67 -0.64
N ARG A 99 -16.81 -9.32 -1.82
CA ARG A 99 -15.67 -10.04 -2.42
C ARG A 99 -14.38 -9.66 -1.73
N VAL A 100 -13.45 -10.59 -1.68
CA VAL A 100 -12.12 -10.38 -1.12
C VAL A 100 -11.13 -10.09 -2.25
N VAL A 101 -10.45 -8.96 -2.14
CA VAL A 101 -9.33 -8.58 -3.01
C VAL A 101 -8.04 -8.99 -2.31
N GLN A 102 -7.16 -9.68 -3.01
CA GLN A 102 -5.86 -10.11 -2.48
C GLN A 102 -4.74 -9.63 -3.38
N LEU A 103 -3.68 -9.11 -2.77
CA LEU A 103 -2.50 -8.64 -3.52
C LEU A 103 -1.22 -8.87 -2.72
N GLU A 104 -0.12 -9.01 -3.46
CA GLU A 104 1.23 -8.95 -2.92
C GLU A 104 1.78 -7.55 -3.21
N ALA A 105 2.26 -6.86 -2.19
CA ALA A 105 2.84 -5.53 -2.33
C ALA A 105 4.27 -5.52 -1.81
N ALA A 106 5.19 -4.98 -2.61
CA ALA A 106 6.54 -4.67 -2.17
C ALA A 106 6.53 -3.21 -1.68
N GLU A 107 6.89 -3.00 -0.42
CA GLU A 107 6.89 -1.66 0.17
C GLU A 107 8.25 -1.33 0.77
N PHE A 108 8.70 -0.12 0.50
CA PHE A 108 10.00 0.37 0.92
C PHE A 108 9.80 1.60 1.79
N PHE A 109 10.49 1.62 2.93
CA PHE A 109 10.39 2.68 3.91
C PHE A 109 11.77 3.27 4.16
N THR A 110 11.85 4.59 4.23
CA THR A 110 13.03 5.31 4.71
C THR A 110 12.64 6.01 6.01
N LEU A 111 13.46 5.84 7.04
CA LEU A 111 13.21 6.45 8.34
C LEU A 111 14.20 7.58 8.60
N ARG A 112 13.75 8.54 9.40
CA ARG A 112 14.57 9.65 9.90
C ARG A 112 14.20 9.88 11.36
N GLY A 113 15.19 9.78 12.25
CA GLY A 113 14.94 9.93 13.68
C GLY A 113 13.94 8.92 14.23
N GLY A 114 13.92 7.70 13.68
CA GLY A 114 13.00 6.64 14.11
C GLY A 114 11.55 6.81 13.66
N ARG A 115 11.27 7.73 12.73
CA ARG A 115 9.95 7.95 12.13
C ARG A 115 10.02 7.76 10.62
N ILE A 116 8.93 7.33 10.02
CA ILE A 116 8.88 7.04 8.57
C ILE A 116 8.82 8.35 7.80
N LEU A 117 9.85 8.62 7.00
CA LEU A 117 9.95 9.79 6.14
C LEU A 117 9.42 9.51 4.74
N GLU A 118 9.76 8.35 4.18
CA GLU A 118 9.36 7.99 2.82
C GLU A 118 8.76 6.58 2.80
N HIS A 119 7.75 6.44 1.95
CA HIS A 119 7.07 5.18 1.69
C HIS A 119 6.87 5.01 0.20
N ARG A 120 7.22 3.83 -0.33
CA ARG A 120 7.03 3.49 -1.74
C ARG A 120 6.37 2.13 -1.81
N SER A 121 5.27 2.02 -2.57
CA SER A 121 4.50 0.78 -2.69
C SER A 121 4.34 0.37 -4.15
N PHE A 122 4.65 -0.88 -4.43
CA PHE A 122 4.61 -1.49 -5.76
C PHE A 122 3.77 -2.76 -5.69
N PHE A 123 2.82 -2.91 -6.59
CA PHE A 123 2.03 -4.12 -6.74
C PHE A 123 1.50 -4.24 -8.18
N ASP A 124 0.96 -5.39 -8.53
CA ASP A 124 0.32 -5.58 -9.84
C ASP A 124 -0.99 -4.80 -9.87
N SER A 125 -0.93 -3.57 -10.39
CA SER A 125 -2.09 -2.67 -10.42
C SER A 125 -3.14 -3.11 -11.42
N PHE A 126 -2.75 -3.82 -12.50
CA PHE A 126 -3.72 -4.36 -13.45
C PHE A 126 -4.55 -5.48 -12.82
N ASP A 127 -3.90 -6.39 -12.13
CA ASP A 127 -4.60 -7.42 -11.36
C ASP A 127 -5.52 -6.83 -10.29
N PHE A 128 -5.03 -5.82 -9.58
CA PHE A 128 -5.81 -5.14 -8.54
C PHE A 128 -7.08 -4.50 -9.12
N VAL A 129 -6.97 -3.81 -10.27
CA VAL A 129 -8.13 -3.21 -10.96
C VAL A 129 -9.16 -4.28 -11.31
N GLN A 130 -8.72 -5.40 -11.87
CA GLN A 130 -9.61 -6.50 -12.24
C GLN A 130 -10.34 -7.07 -11.03
N GLN A 131 -9.63 -7.27 -9.93
CA GLN A 131 -10.24 -7.75 -8.69
C GLN A 131 -11.27 -6.76 -8.13
N VAL A 132 -10.93 -5.47 -8.12
CA VAL A 132 -11.85 -4.41 -7.64
C VAL A 132 -13.11 -4.34 -8.47
N LEU A 133 -12.98 -4.44 -9.80
CA LEU A 133 -14.12 -4.44 -10.72
C LEU A 133 -14.90 -5.76 -10.72
N GLY A 134 -14.23 -6.87 -10.36
CA GLY A 134 -14.81 -8.19 -10.50
C GLY A 134 -14.93 -8.66 -11.94
N GLN A 135 -14.01 -8.21 -12.81
CA GLN A 135 -14.00 -8.52 -14.23
C GLN A 135 -12.61 -8.95 -14.67
N ASP A 136 -12.53 -9.95 -15.53
CA ASP A 136 -11.30 -10.33 -16.19
C ASP A 136 -11.15 -9.53 -17.47
N LEU A 137 -10.18 -8.61 -17.47
CA LEU A 137 -9.90 -7.71 -18.60
C LEU A 137 -8.71 -8.20 -19.44
N THR A 138 -8.11 -9.34 -19.10
CA THR A 138 -6.88 -9.81 -19.73
C THR A 138 -7.08 -10.02 -21.23
N ASP A 139 -8.12 -10.75 -21.63
CA ASP A 139 -8.38 -11.07 -23.03
C ASP A 139 -8.71 -9.80 -23.85
N ALA A 140 -9.38 -8.83 -23.23
CA ALA A 140 -9.73 -7.57 -23.90
C ALA A 140 -8.50 -6.76 -24.32
N PHE A 141 -7.39 -6.88 -23.57
CA PHE A 141 -6.19 -6.09 -23.82
C PHE A 141 -5.03 -6.91 -24.42
N ALA A 142 -5.01 -8.22 -24.25
CA ALA A 142 -3.87 -9.06 -24.60
C ALA A 142 -3.51 -8.99 -26.09
N SER A 143 -4.50 -9.04 -26.99
CA SER A 143 -4.24 -8.97 -28.43
C SER A 143 -3.73 -7.59 -28.84
N SER A 144 -4.27 -6.53 -28.27
CA SER A 144 -3.83 -5.15 -28.54
C SER A 144 -2.39 -4.92 -28.10
N VAL A 145 -2.03 -5.44 -26.92
CA VAL A 145 -0.65 -5.35 -26.40
C VAL A 145 0.30 -6.14 -27.30
N ARG A 146 -0.05 -7.38 -27.66
CA ARG A 146 0.77 -8.18 -28.57
C ARG A 146 0.99 -7.49 -29.90
N ASN A 147 -0.07 -6.95 -30.50
CA ASN A 147 0.02 -6.24 -31.77
C ASN A 147 0.93 -5.02 -31.68
N ALA A 148 0.86 -4.27 -30.57
CA ALA A 148 1.71 -3.11 -30.35
C ALA A 148 3.19 -3.49 -30.16
N MET A 149 3.47 -4.64 -29.53
CA MET A 149 4.83 -5.09 -29.25
C MET A 149 5.51 -5.78 -30.44
N LEU A 150 4.75 -6.32 -31.39
CA LEU A 150 5.26 -7.07 -32.52
C LEU A 150 5.41 -6.25 -33.81
N ARG A 151 5.12 -4.97 -33.78
CA ARG A 151 5.27 -4.06 -34.90
C ARG A 151 6.65 -3.42 -34.96
#